data_e9b83a9ec459fecbc3fb62723df7ff29
#
_entry.id   e9b83a9ec459fecbc3fb62723df7ff29
#
_cell.length_a   1.000
_cell.length_b   1.000
_cell.length_c   1.000
_cell.angle_alpha   90.00
_cell.angle_beta   90.00
_cell.angle_gamma   90.00
#
_symmetry.space_group_name_H-M   'P 1'
#
loop_
_entity.id
_entity.type
_entity.pdbx_description
1 polymer ?
#
loop_
_entity_poly.entity_id
_entity_poly.type
_entity_poly.pdbx_seq_one_letter_code
_entity_poly.pdbx_strand_id
1 'polypeptide(L)'
;MNICLWSGSSFEEWFTSYHLLDRLIKEMINAGHNVTLVQIQKSDGKLPDDLRDESHLKVYNIVQKPAAKSNFVLRYIKGLLYYSKSGKVIKSLSDIDVIFLQSNNNAYLPVKIANKLHIPIIYNVQDIFPIDAMVIGKLSKYNPAFIVARSLQAKAYKKATRIVTISEDLKKTIQNEGRQDVDVIYNWSYQNEAYDIPDEKNHFLISNNILRADGFRVVYAGNVGQMMDAEMLVQTVKKLESYKDIVFYVIGEGSGLKRLKARVKELGLNNVRFFGRQPMEYAQDNYCAADVNINPVPKGVMYTCMPSKTATCLLSEKPTVVSMDPDSDMAKRLSTVDQWSVVAPGDSDSMANEILKIYKNGSRRSNNAAKFLDELGPVENAKIYVKILEEAVRGN
;
A
#
# COMPACT_ATOMS: atom_id res chain seq x y z
N MET A 1 -16.40 21.46 10.37
CA MET A 1 -17.26 20.45 9.72
C MET A 1 -17.26 19.16 10.54
N ASN A 2 -18.30 18.37 10.38
CA ASN A 2 -18.39 17.01 10.92
C ASN A 2 -18.09 16.00 9.79
N ILE A 3 -16.89 15.44 9.80
CA ILE A 3 -16.40 14.53 8.78
C ILE A 3 -16.63 13.09 9.24
N CYS A 4 -17.32 12.28 8.43
CA CYS A 4 -17.41 10.85 8.66
C CYS A 4 -16.32 10.13 7.87
N LEU A 5 -15.31 9.58 8.54
CA LEU A 5 -14.35 8.67 7.96
C LEU A 5 -14.91 7.25 7.99
N TRP A 6 -15.33 6.74 6.83
CA TRP A 6 -15.92 5.41 6.71
C TRP A 6 -14.88 4.43 6.15
N SER A 7 -14.31 3.61 7.03
CA SER A 7 -13.25 2.68 6.69
C SER A 7 -13.76 1.25 6.53
N GLY A 8 -13.40 0.61 5.44
CA GLY A 8 -13.61 -0.83 5.22
C GLY A 8 -12.62 -1.73 5.94
N SER A 9 -11.72 -1.18 6.73
CA SER A 9 -10.67 -1.87 7.48
C SER A 9 -10.69 -1.47 8.95
N SER A 10 -10.01 -2.25 9.78
CA SER A 10 -9.78 -1.96 11.20
C SER A 10 -8.43 -1.27 11.43
N PHE A 11 -8.34 -0.38 12.40
CA PHE A 11 -7.08 0.20 12.86
C PHE A 11 -6.08 -0.87 13.34
N GLU A 12 -6.57 -2.00 13.84
CA GLU A 12 -5.73 -3.12 14.27
C GLU A 12 -5.10 -3.92 13.14
N GLU A 13 -5.71 -3.92 11.97
CA GLU A 13 -5.20 -4.60 10.78
C GLU A 13 -4.17 -3.78 10.00
N TRP A 14 -3.85 -2.60 10.46
CA TRP A 14 -3.23 -1.50 9.73
C TRP A 14 -1.75 -1.43 9.74
N PHE A 15 -1.09 -2.50 9.82
CA PHE A 15 0.37 -2.47 9.71
C PHE A 15 0.90 -1.86 8.40
N THR A 16 0.06 -1.71 7.38
CA THR A 16 0.49 -1.13 6.10
C THR A 16 -0.11 0.23 5.78
N SER A 17 -1.24 0.59 6.37
CA SER A 17 -1.94 1.86 6.07
C SER A 17 -2.33 2.67 7.32
N TYR A 18 -1.94 2.23 8.49
CA TYR A 18 -2.19 2.90 9.75
C TYR A 18 -1.73 4.36 9.71
N HIS A 19 -0.48 4.59 9.33
CA HIS A 19 0.13 5.90 9.24
C HIS A 19 -0.59 6.86 8.26
N LEU A 20 -1.30 6.33 7.27
CA LEU A 20 -2.05 7.17 6.32
C LEU A 20 -3.28 7.78 7.00
N LEU A 21 -4.08 6.96 7.69
CA LEU A 21 -5.31 7.44 8.31
C LEU A 21 -5.06 8.14 9.65
N ASP A 22 -4.06 7.72 10.41
CA ASP A 22 -3.62 8.41 11.61
C ASP A 22 -3.27 9.87 11.28
N ARG A 23 -2.41 10.09 10.31
CA ARG A 23 -2.04 11.42 9.87
C ARG A 23 -3.24 12.21 9.35
N LEU A 24 -4.07 11.57 8.54
CA LEU A 24 -5.25 12.21 7.97
C LEU A 24 -6.25 12.64 9.04
N ILE A 25 -6.54 11.82 10.05
CA ILE A 25 -7.40 12.16 11.19
C ILE A 25 -6.82 13.35 11.94
N LYS A 26 -5.52 13.33 12.23
CA LYS A 26 -4.83 14.44 12.93
C LYS A 26 -4.93 15.75 12.16
N GLU A 27 -4.71 15.72 10.84
CA GLU A 27 -4.83 16.95 10.03
C GLU A 27 -6.28 17.45 9.91
N MET A 28 -7.27 16.55 9.86
CA MET A 28 -8.69 16.95 9.93
C MET A 28 -9.00 17.67 11.27
N ILE A 29 -8.50 17.15 12.39
CA ILE A 29 -8.71 17.73 13.72
C ILE A 29 -7.95 19.05 13.85
N ASN A 30 -6.69 19.10 13.41
CA ASN A 30 -5.87 20.32 13.40
C ASN A 30 -6.50 21.46 12.59
N ALA A 31 -7.25 21.11 11.54
CA ALA A 31 -8.04 22.07 10.76
C ALA A 31 -9.36 22.50 11.44
N GLY A 32 -9.61 22.06 12.68
CA GLY A 32 -10.79 22.42 13.46
C GLY A 32 -12.05 21.62 13.10
N HIS A 33 -11.90 20.42 12.57
CA HIS A 33 -13.03 19.56 12.20
C HIS A 33 -13.29 18.49 13.26
N ASN A 34 -14.55 18.08 13.41
CA ASN A 34 -14.91 16.90 14.18
C ASN A 34 -14.87 15.66 13.26
N VAL A 35 -14.28 14.59 13.73
CA VAL A 35 -14.14 13.34 12.97
C VAL A 35 -14.96 12.24 13.62
N THR A 36 -15.80 11.58 12.82
CA THR A 36 -16.50 10.36 13.21
C THR A 36 -15.92 9.20 12.42
N LEU A 37 -15.14 8.35 13.07
CA LEU A 37 -14.58 7.15 12.47
C LEU A 37 -15.56 5.98 12.59
N VAL A 38 -16.00 5.44 11.45
CA VAL A 38 -16.81 4.21 11.37
C VAL A 38 -15.97 3.11 10.75
N GLN A 39 -15.65 2.07 11.52
CA GLN A 39 -14.68 1.04 11.11
C GLN A 39 -15.12 -0.39 11.43
N ILE A 40 -14.50 -1.37 10.75
CA ILE A 40 -14.55 -2.77 11.18
C ILE A 40 -13.65 -2.94 12.38
N GLN A 41 -14.10 -3.65 13.41
CA GLN A 41 -13.27 -4.04 14.53
C GLN A 41 -13.36 -5.54 14.81
N LYS A 42 -12.25 -6.16 15.17
CA LYS A 42 -12.21 -7.41 15.90
C LYS A 42 -12.58 -7.12 17.35
N SER A 43 -13.00 -8.12 18.10
CA SER A 43 -13.70 -7.98 19.40
C SER A 43 -13.08 -7.06 20.46
N ASP A 44 -11.77 -6.81 20.46
CA ASP A 44 -11.07 -6.14 21.57
C ASP A 44 -10.09 -5.03 21.15
N GLY A 45 -10.26 -4.45 19.94
CA GLY A 45 -9.34 -3.47 19.42
C GLY A 45 -9.38 -2.14 20.14
N LYS A 46 -8.22 -1.65 20.49
CA LYS A 46 -8.03 -0.33 21.09
C LYS A 46 -7.52 0.64 20.03
N LEU A 47 -8.00 1.87 20.10
CA LEU A 47 -7.38 2.97 19.37
C LEU A 47 -5.95 3.17 19.85
N PRO A 48 -5.08 3.72 19.01
CA PRO A 48 -3.79 4.21 19.42
C PRO A 48 -3.92 5.17 20.60
N ASP A 49 -2.93 5.17 21.48
CA ASP A 49 -2.99 5.93 22.73
C ASP A 49 -3.14 7.45 22.48
N ASP A 50 -2.50 7.95 21.43
CA ASP A 50 -2.54 9.35 21.01
C ASP A 50 -3.87 9.81 20.36
N LEU A 51 -4.72 8.88 19.95
CA LEU A 51 -6.07 9.16 19.43
C LEU A 51 -7.19 8.80 20.41
N ARG A 52 -6.85 8.13 21.52
CA ARG A 52 -7.86 7.60 22.46
C ARG A 52 -8.61 8.68 23.21
N ASP A 53 -7.89 9.71 23.62
CA ASP A 53 -8.42 10.81 24.44
C ASP A 53 -8.72 12.07 23.61
N GLU A 54 -8.76 11.95 22.28
CA GLU A 54 -9.02 13.07 21.39
C GLU A 54 -10.50 13.47 21.40
N SER A 55 -10.79 14.67 21.90
CA SER A 55 -12.15 15.15 22.11
C SER A 55 -12.95 15.38 20.83
N HIS A 56 -12.25 15.60 19.69
CA HIS A 56 -12.85 15.80 18.37
C HIS A 56 -13.00 14.50 17.58
N LEU A 57 -12.66 13.34 18.16
CA LEU A 57 -12.78 12.03 17.52
C LEU A 57 -13.85 11.17 18.19
N LYS A 58 -14.86 10.77 17.42
CA LYS A 58 -15.86 9.77 17.83
C LYS A 58 -15.63 8.49 17.03
N VAL A 59 -15.72 7.31 17.67
CA VAL A 59 -15.46 6.04 17.00
C VAL A 59 -16.63 5.08 17.14
N TYR A 60 -17.08 4.56 16.00
CA TYR A 60 -18.11 3.52 15.90
C TYR A 60 -17.50 2.25 15.33
N ASN A 61 -17.44 1.22 16.16
CA ASN A 61 -16.87 -0.06 15.82
C ASN A 61 -17.95 -1.07 15.40
N ILE A 62 -17.81 -1.60 14.19
CA ILE A 62 -18.69 -2.67 13.71
C ILE A 62 -17.97 -4.00 13.85
N VAL A 63 -18.33 -4.74 14.90
CA VAL A 63 -17.71 -6.05 15.17
C VAL A 63 -18.05 -7.03 14.05
N GLN A 64 -17.02 -7.56 13.41
CA GLN A 64 -17.18 -8.57 12.36
C GLN A 64 -15.97 -9.50 12.30
N LYS A 65 -16.24 -10.82 12.36
CA LYS A 65 -15.18 -11.82 12.17
C LYS A 65 -14.59 -11.73 10.75
N PRO A 66 -13.28 -11.64 10.60
CA PRO A 66 -12.63 -11.56 9.29
C PRO A 66 -12.91 -12.83 8.46
N ALA A 67 -12.85 -12.69 7.13
CA ALA A 67 -12.82 -13.85 6.23
C ALA A 67 -11.38 -14.26 5.97
N ALA A 68 -11.15 -15.55 5.68
CA ALA A 68 -9.85 -16.01 5.23
C ALA A 68 -9.39 -15.23 3.99
N LYS A 69 -8.13 -14.78 3.97
CA LYS A 69 -7.56 -13.97 2.89
C LYS A 69 -7.65 -14.64 1.51
N SER A 70 -7.71 -15.97 1.47
CA SER A 70 -7.83 -16.76 0.22
C SER A 70 -9.25 -16.82 -0.37
N ASN A 71 -10.31 -16.50 0.40
CA ASN A 71 -11.70 -16.63 -0.06
C ASN A 71 -12.25 -15.25 -0.48
N PHE A 72 -12.09 -14.89 -1.75
CA PHE A 72 -12.53 -13.62 -2.31
C PHE A 72 -14.06 -13.42 -2.26
N VAL A 73 -14.82 -14.45 -2.57
CA VAL A 73 -16.28 -14.36 -2.57
C VAL A 73 -16.81 -14.08 -1.15
N LEU A 74 -16.33 -14.82 -0.17
CA LEU A 74 -16.73 -14.60 1.22
C LEU A 74 -16.30 -13.21 1.74
N ARG A 75 -15.12 -12.74 1.34
CA ARG A 75 -14.65 -11.38 1.66
C ARG A 75 -15.57 -10.32 1.05
N TYR A 76 -15.99 -10.50 -0.20
CA TYR A 76 -16.91 -9.59 -0.87
C TYR A 76 -18.26 -9.55 -0.17
N ILE A 77 -18.84 -10.70 0.15
CA ILE A 77 -20.12 -10.80 0.89
C ILE A 77 -20.00 -10.16 2.28
N LYS A 78 -18.92 -10.45 3.01
CA LYS A 78 -18.67 -9.81 4.32
C LYS A 78 -18.53 -8.31 4.21
N GLY A 79 -17.88 -7.80 3.17
CA GLY A 79 -17.82 -6.37 2.89
C GLY A 79 -19.20 -5.75 2.69
N LEU A 80 -20.08 -6.39 1.92
CA LEU A 80 -21.47 -5.94 1.75
C LEU A 80 -22.24 -5.92 3.08
N LEU A 81 -22.08 -6.97 3.90
CA LEU A 81 -22.71 -7.05 5.23
C LEU A 81 -22.19 -5.95 6.16
N TYR A 82 -20.89 -5.68 6.13
CA TYR A 82 -20.28 -4.57 6.88
C TYR A 82 -20.91 -3.23 6.47
N TYR A 83 -20.89 -2.89 5.18
CA TYR A 83 -21.44 -1.62 4.71
C TYR A 83 -22.95 -1.51 4.92
N SER A 84 -23.68 -2.62 4.94
CA SER A 84 -25.09 -2.63 5.32
C SER A 84 -25.29 -2.28 6.81
N LYS A 85 -24.48 -2.85 7.70
CA LYS A 85 -24.53 -2.57 9.15
C LYS A 85 -24.06 -1.16 9.48
N SER A 86 -22.87 -0.78 9.02
CA SER A 86 -22.29 0.56 9.25
C SER A 86 -23.13 1.67 8.61
N GLY A 87 -23.77 1.40 7.48
CA GLY A 87 -24.71 2.32 6.86
C GLY A 87 -25.96 2.61 7.70
N LYS A 88 -26.37 1.69 8.61
CA LYS A 88 -27.45 1.99 9.59
C LYS A 88 -26.94 2.98 10.65
N VAL A 89 -25.70 2.82 11.08
CA VAL A 89 -25.03 3.77 12.02
C VAL A 89 -24.97 5.15 11.37
N ILE A 90 -24.45 5.25 10.14
CA ILE A 90 -24.35 6.54 9.43
C ILE A 90 -25.73 7.22 9.28
N LYS A 91 -26.76 6.45 8.97
CA LYS A 91 -28.13 6.99 8.88
C LYS A 91 -28.70 7.51 10.21
N SER A 92 -28.18 7.06 11.34
CA SER A 92 -28.58 7.55 12.68
C SER A 92 -27.79 8.76 13.15
N LEU A 93 -26.74 9.15 12.42
CA LEU A 93 -25.96 10.34 12.69
C LEU A 93 -26.59 11.54 11.94
N SER A 94 -27.00 12.57 12.66
CA SER A 94 -27.73 13.73 12.11
C SER A 94 -26.81 14.80 11.52
N ASP A 95 -25.52 14.81 11.90
CA ASP A 95 -24.68 16.00 11.76
C ASP A 95 -23.45 15.74 10.89
N ILE A 96 -23.56 14.89 9.86
CA ILE A 96 -22.45 14.63 8.94
C ILE A 96 -22.51 15.58 7.76
N ASP A 97 -21.46 16.40 7.58
CA ASP A 97 -21.32 17.33 6.46
C ASP A 97 -20.73 16.64 5.22
N VAL A 98 -19.82 15.69 5.42
CA VAL A 98 -19.12 14.97 4.32
C VAL A 98 -18.67 13.59 4.78
N ILE A 99 -18.65 12.64 3.83
CA ILE A 99 -18.12 11.29 4.05
C ILE A 99 -16.80 11.13 3.30
N PHE A 100 -15.74 10.72 4.01
CA PHE A 100 -14.51 10.21 3.42
C PHE A 100 -14.54 8.69 3.45
N LEU A 101 -14.67 8.07 2.29
CA LEU A 101 -14.73 6.62 2.14
C LEU A 101 -13.35 6.03 1.84
N GLN A 102 -12.80 5.29 2.79
CA GLN A 102 -11.59 4.49 2.61
C GLN A 102 -11.99 3.05 2.29
N SER A 103 -12.02 2.68 1.01
CA SER A 103 -12.46 1.34 0.60
C SER A 103 -11.70 0.84 -0.62
N ASN A 104 -11.36 -0.44 -0.59
CA ASN A 104 -10.73 -1.12 -1.71
C ASN A 104 -11.75 -1.88 -2.57
N ASN A 105 -12.87 -2.30 -1.96
CA ASN A 105 -13.94 -3.03 -2.65
C ASN A 105 -15.32 -2.66 -2.07
N ASN A 106 -16.39 -3.02 -2.76
CA ASN A 106 -17.78 -2.79 -2.33
C ASN A 106 -18.19 -1.31 -2.15
N ALA A 107 -17.51 -0.36 -2.79
CA ALA A 107 -17.77 1.07 -2.63
C ALA A 107 -19.17 1.50 -3.12
N TYR A 108 -19.81 0.72 -3.98
CA TYR A 108 -21.12 1.06 -4.51
C TYR A 108 -22.19 1.23 -3.43
N LEU A 109 -22.20 0.38 -2.40
CA LEU A 109 -23.20 0.46 -1.34
C LEU A 109 -23.04 1.71 -0.47
N PRO A 110 -21.84 2.05 0.06
CA PRO A 110 -21.65 3.31 0.79
C PRO A 110 -21.93 4.56 -0.06
N VAL A 111 -21.50 4.58 -1.33
CA VAL A 111 -21.81 5.71 -2.24
C VAL A 111 -23.34 5.84 -2.45
N LYS A 112 -24.05 4.73 -2.63
CA LYS A 112 -25.51 4.74 -2.74
C LYS A 112 -26.18 5.26 -1.46
N ILE A 113 -25.65 4.93 -0.28
CA ILE A 113 -26.20 5.39 1.00
C ILE A 113 -25.96 6.89 1.15
N ALA A 114 -24.74 7.39 0.92
CA ALA A 114 -24.40 8.80 0.98
C ALA A 114 -25.32 9.64 0.08
N ASN A 115 -25.49 9.22 -1.19
CA ASN A 115 -26.36 9.92 -2.13
C ASN A 115 -27.84 9.94 -1.69
N LYS A 116 -28.32 8.89 -1.03
CA LYS A 116 -29.69 8.89 -0.47
C LYS A 116 -29.87 9.82 0.71
N LEU A 117 -28.80 10.10 1.42
CA LEU A 117 -28.77 11.03 2.55
C LEU A 117 -28.43 12.46 2.11
N HIS A 118 -28.17 12.68 0.82
CA HIS A 118 -27.68 13.95 0.25
C HIS A 118 -26.39 14.44 0.91
N ILE A 119 -25.51 13.52 1.34
CA ILE A 119 -24.20 13.83 1.93
C ILE A 119 -23.13 13.65 0.85
N PRO A 120 -22.29 14.66 0.58
CA PRO A 120 -21.16 14.52 -0.33
C PRO A 120 -20.23 13.42 0.13
N ILE A 121 -19.73 12.62 -0.82
CA ILE A 121 -18.84 11.50 -0.54
C ILE A 121 -17.58 11.58 -1.40
N ILE A 122 -16.43 11.66 -0.73
CA ILE A 122 -15.11 11.52 -1.33
C ILE A 122 -14.69 10.07 -1.23
N TYR A 123 -14.49 9.41 -2.39
CA TYR A 123 -14.04 8.04 -2.43
C TYR A 123 -12.55 7.97 -2.69
N ASN A 124 -11.78 7.57 -1.67
CA ASN A 124 -10.34 7.31 -1.77
C ASN A 124 -10.09 5.89 -2.25
N VAL A 125 -9.59 5.76 -3.48
CA VAL A 125 -9.35 4.50 -4.17
C VAL A 125 -7.89 4.10 -4.01
N GLN A 126 -7.63 3.09 -3.17
CA GLN A 126 -6.28 2.57 -2.92
C GLN A 126 -5.91 1.38 -3.83
N ASP A 127 -6.92 0.55 -4.14
CA ASP A 127 -6.80 -0.59 -5.05
C ASP A 127 -8.01 -0.63 -5.98
N ILE A 128 -7.83 -1.09 -7.21
CA ILE A 128 -8.90 -1.14 -8.21
C ILE A 128 -9.48 -2.56 -8.30
N PHE A 129 -10.39 -2.87 -7.37
CA PHE A 129 -11.16 -4.10 -7.42
C PHE A 129 -12.29 -3.99 -8.46
N PRO A 130 -12.61 -5.06 -9.22
CA PRO A 130 -12.04 -6.40 -9.20
C PRO A 130 -10.86 -6.61 -10.17
N ILE A 131 -10.32 -5.56 -10.76
CA ILE A 131 -9.26 -5.66 -11.77
C ILE A 131 -7.97 -6.18 -11.12
N ASP A 132 -7.64 -5.78 -9.90
CA ASP A 132 -6.54 -6.30 -9.11
C ASP A 132 -6.60 -7.84 -8.96
N ALA A 133 -7.78 -8.37 -8.64
CA ALA A 133 -8.00 -9.80 -8.52
C ALA A 133 -7.82 -10.55 -9.86
N MET A 134 -8.13 -9.90 -10.97
CA MET A 134 -7.91 -10.43 -12.32
C MET A 134 -6.41 -10.44 -12.65
N VAL A 135 -5.71 -9.35 -12.39
CA VAL A 135 -4.28 -9.20 -12.68
C VAL A 135 -3.46 -10.27 -11.97
N ILE A 136 -3.77 -10.57 -10.71
CA ILE A 136 -3.10 -11.64 -9.96
C ILE A 136 -3.64 -13.06 -10.25
N GLY A 137 -4.46 -13.22 -11.28
CA GLY A 137 -4.98 -14.53 -11.73
C GLY A 137 -6.00 -15.20 -10.80
N LYS A 138 -6.64 -14.45 -9.90
CA LYS A 138 -7.66 -15.00 -8.97
C LYS A 138 -9.06 -14.95 -9.53
N LEU A 139 -9.31 -14.09 -10.49
CA LEU A 139 -10.62 -13.92 -11.09
C LEU A 139 -10.48 -13.74 -12.60
N SER A 140 -11.22 -14.51 -13.38
CA SER A 140 -11.23 -14.35 -14.83
C SER A 140 -12.12 -13.17 -15.24
N LYS A 141 -11.72 -12.42 -16.28
CA LYS A 141 -12.54 -11.34 -16.86
C LYS A 141 -13.89 -11.81 -17.39
N TYR A 142 -14.02 -13.10 -17.70
CA TYR A 142 -15.26 -13.73 -18.17
C TYR A 142 -16.13 -14.27 -17.03
N ASN A 143 -15.66 -14.20 -15.80
CA ASN A 143 -16.45 -14.65 -14.65
C ASN A 143 -17.61 -13.69 -14.40
N PRO A 144 -18.87 -14.18 -14.30
CA PRO A 144 -20.04 -13.33 -14.03
C PRO A 144 -19.87 -12.45 -12.78
N ALA A 145 -19.22 -12.96 -11.73
CA ALA A 145 -18.95 -12.17 -10.52
C ALA A 145 -18.00 -11.01 -10.79
N PHE A 146 -17.01 -11.19 -11.67
CA PHE A 146 -16.13 -10.09 -12.11
C PHE A 146 -16.93 -9.02 -12.84
N ILE A 147 -17.75 -9.40 -13.80
CA ILE A 147 -18.55 -8.47 -14.62
C ILE A 147 -19.48 -7.65 -13.73
N VAL A 148 -20.19 -8.30 -12.80
CA VAL A 148 -21.09 -7.62 -11.86
C VAL A 148 -20.31 -6.69 -10.94
N ALA A 149 -19.23 -7.16 -10.32
CA ALA A 149 -18.41 -6.36 -9.41
C ALA A 149 -17.81 -5.14 -10.12
N ARG A 150 -17.27 -5.29 -11.33
CA ARG A 150 -16.75 -4.19 -12.16
C ARG A 150 -17.83 -3.16 -12.49
N SER A 151 -19.02 -3.62 -12.89
CA SER A 151 -20.16 -2.73 -13.17
C SER A 151 -20.59 -1.93 -11.93
N LEU A 152 -20.64 -2.57 -10.76
CA LEU A 152 -20.95 -1.89 -9.50
C LEU A 152 -19.87 -0.87 -9.12
N GLN A 153 -18.61 -1.22 -9.31
CA GLN A 153 -17.48 -0.33 -9.04
C GLN A 153 -17.50 0.90 -9.96
N ALA A 154 -17.72 0.71 -11.27
CA ALA A 154 -17.87 1.81 -12.22
C ALA A 154 -19.06 2.74 -11.85
N LYS A 155 -20.17 2.17 -11.34
CA LYS A 155 -21.29 2.97 -10.81
C LYS A 155 -20.88 3.76 -9.56
N ALA A 156 -20.04 3.18 -8.68
CA ALA A 156 -19.53 3.90 -7.52
C ALA A 156 -18.67 5.10 -7.95
N TYR A 157 -17.76 4.91 -8.90
CA TYR A 157 -16.94 6.00 -9.44
C TYR A 157 -17.79 7.14 -10.01
N LYS A 158 -18.80 6.82 -10.83
CA LYS A 158 -19.68 7.83 -11.45
C LYS A 158 -20.53 8.60 -10.44
N LYS A 159 -20.89 7.98 -9.33
CA LYS A 159 -21.82 8.52 -8.33
C LYS A 159 -21.17 9.15 -7.11
N ALA A 160 -19.88 8.96 -6.90
CA ALA A 160 -19.15 9.65 -5.85
C ALA A 160 -19.02 11.15 -6.18
N THR A 161 -19.06 12.02 -5.19
CA THR A 161 -18.89 13.46 -5.36
C THR A 161 -17.50 13.76 -5.89
N ARG A 162 -16.46 13.22 -5.24
CA ARG A 162 -15.06 13.30 -5.70
C ARG A 162 -14.42 11.92 -5.65
N ILE A 163 -13.46 11.69 -6.52
CA ILE A 163 -12.59 10.51 -6.50
C ILE A 163 -11.16 10.98 -6.26
N VAL A 164 -10.50 10.37 -5.29
CA VAL A 164 -9.07 10.52 -5.07
C VAL A 164 -8.41 9.15 -5.22
N THR A 165 -7.26 9.10 -5.84
CA THR A 165 -6.45 7.88 -5.98
C THR A 165 -4.98 8.18 -5.71
N ILE A 166 -4.14 7.15 -5.73
CA ILE A 166 -2.78 7.18 -5.19
C ILE A 166 -1.68 7.15 -6.26
N SER A 167 -2.03 7.17 -7.53
CA SER A 167 -1.07 7.30 -8.64
C SER A 167 -1.75 7.70 -9.93
N GLU A 168 -0.98 8.26 -10.87
CA GLU A 168 -1.46 8.56 -12.22
C GLU A 168 -1.85 7.29 -13.00
N ASP A 169 -1.22 6.16 -12.71
CA ASP A 169 -1.57 4.86 -13.33
C ASP A 169 -2.95 4.38 -12.90
N LEU A 170 -3.28 4.49 -11.60
CA LEU A 170 -4.62 4.17 -11.09
C LEU A 170 -5.67 5.14 -11.63
N LYS A 171 -5.34 6.44 -11.71
CA LYS A 171 -6.21 7.46 -12.28
C LYS A 171 -6.61 7.10 -13.73
N LYS A 172 -5.64 6.76 -14.58
CA LYS A 172 -5.91 6.29 -15.95
C LYS A 172 -6.84 5.08 -15.99
N THR A 173 -6.65 4.13 -15.07
CA THR A 173 -7.53 2.96 -14.98
C THR A 173 -8.95 3.35 -14.57
N ILE A 174 -9.12 4.26 -13.61
CA ILE A 174 -10.45 4.76 -13.19
C ILE A 174 -11.11 5.57 -14.33
N GLN A 175 -10.33 6.35 -15.07
CA GLN A 175 -10.81 7.09 -16.24
C GLN A 175 -11.35 6.15 -17.33
N ASN A 176 -10.69 5.02 -17.56
CA ASN A 176 -11.16 3.98 -18.48
C ASN A 176 -12.45 3.28 -17.99
N GLU A 177 -12.75 3.34 -16.69
CA GLU A 177 -14.02 2.89 -16.11
C GLU A 177 -15.13 3.97 -16.16
N GLY A 178 -14.85 5.12 -16.78
CA GLY A 178 -15.82 6.17 -17.12
C GLY A 178 -15.97 7.31 -16.10
N ARG A 179 -14.95 7.55 -15.26
CA ARG A 179 -14.86 8.76 -14.42
C ARG A 179 -13.64 9.57 -14.81
N GLN A 180 -13.82 10.74 -15.43
CA GLN A 180 -12.71 11.56 -15.94
C GLN A 180 -12.05 12.41 -14.86
N ASP A 181 -12.85 12.98 -13.96
CA ASP A 181 -12.41 13.85 -12.89
C ASP A 181 -11.93 13.02 -11.69
N VAL A 182 -10.61 12.88 -11.55
CA VAL A 182 -9.94 12.07 -10.54
C VAL A 182 -8.70 12.82 -10.04
N ASP A 183 -8.67 13.10 -8.74
CA ASP A 183 -7.52 13.69 -8.07
C ASP A 183 -6.47 12.59 -7.75
N VAL A 184 -5.20 12.97 -7.77
CA VAL A 184 -4.10 12.08 -7.38
C VAL A 184 -3.39 12.64 -6.16
N ILE A 185 -3.33 11.84 -5.10
CA ILE A 185 -2.55 12.13 -3.90
C ILE A 185 -1.76 10.86 -3.56
N TYR A 186 -0.43 10.92 -3.70
CA TYR A 186 0.41 9.77 -3.43
C TYR A 186 0.39 9.40 -1.94
N ASN A 187 0.40 8.10 -1.66
CA ASN A 187 0.60 7.62 -0.31
C ASN A 187 2.00 7.97 0.19
N TRP A 188 2.09 8.34 1.44
CA TRP A 188 3.33 8.70 2.13
C TRP A 188 3.89 7.55 2.96
N SER A 189 5.11 7.71 3.43
CA SER A 189 5.71 6.81 4.41
C SER A 189 5.37 7.24 5.84
N TYR A 190 5.67 6.40 6.81
CA TYR A 190 5.52 6.72 8.23
C TYR A 190 6.38 7.92 8.64
N GLN A 191 7.55 8.07 8.03
CA GLN A 191 8.46 9.20 8.24
C GLN A 191 8.46 10.17 7.06
N ASN A 192 8.86 11.42 7.34
CA ASN A 192 8.84 12.54 6.40
C ASN A 192 10.19 12.82 5.78
N GLU A 193 11.27 12.31 6.37
CA GLU A 193 12.64 12.67 6.02
C GLU A 193 13.41 11.42 5.60
N ALA A 194 14.39 11.63 4.72
CA ALA A 194 15.35 10.60 4.39
C ALA A 194 16.09 10.16 5.66
N TYR A 195 16.36 8.88 5.77
CA TYR A 195 17.03 8.30 6.92
C TYR A 195 18.14 7.35 6.48
N ASP A 196 19.25 7.42 7.19
CA ASP A 196 20.35 6.48 7.09
C ASP A 196 20.59 5.88 8.46
N ILE A 197 20.32 4.59 8.62
CA ILE A 197 20.56 3.87 9.86
C ILE A 197 21.82 3.03 9.64
N PRO A 198 22.96 3.40 10.24
CA PRO A 198 24.19 2.64 10.10
C PRO A 198 24.08 1.25 10.74
N ASP A 199 24.86 0.29 10.23
CA ASP A 199 24.76 -1.12 10.62
C ASP A 199 24.82 -1.34 12.14
N GLU A 200 25.68 -0.59 12.85
CA GLU A 200 25.86 -0.68 14.31
C GLU A 200 24.68 -0.15 15.13
N LYS A 201 23.75 0.57 14.51
CA LYS A 201 22.50 1.07 15.12
C LYS A 201 21.25 0.41 14.55
N ASN A 202 21.40 -0.43 13.54
CA ASN A 202 20.28 -1.07 12.85
C ASN A 202 19.73 -2.22 13.69
N HIS A 203 18.52 -2.05 14.22
CA HIS A 203 17.88 -3.03 15.10
C HIS A 203 17.66 -4.39 14.43
N PHE A 204 17.35 -4.40 13.13
CA PHE A 204 17.18 -5.66 12.40
C PHE A 204 18.49 -6.45 12.33
N LEU A 205 19.60 -5.79 12.00
CA LEU A 205 20.92 -6.42 11.92
C LEU A 205 21.38 -6.91 13.29
N ILE A 206 21.29 -6.05 14.31
CA ILE A 206 21.69 -6.36 15.69
C ILE A 206 20.90 -7.56 16.23
N SER A 207 19.56 -7.52 16.13
CA SER A 207 18.67 -8.56 16.68
C SER A 207 18.85 -9.91 16.01
N ASN A 208 19.34 -9.94 14.78
CA ASN A 208 19.58 -11.17 14.03
C ASN A 208 21.06 -11.57 13.96
N ASN A 209 21.96 -10.90 14.69
CA ASN A 209 23.40 -11.11 14.70
C ASN A 209 24.01 -11.11 13.28
N ILE A 210 23.57 -10.17 12.43
CA ILE A 210 24.06 -10.03 11.06
C ILE A 210 25.23 -9.04 11.06
N LEU A 211 26.39 -9.49 10.60
CA LEU A 211 27.60 -8.70 10.52
C LEU A 211 27.84 -8.22 9.09
N ARG A 212 28.63 -7.16 8.94
CA ARG A 212 29.06 -6.68 7.60
C ARG A 212 29.85 -7.76 6.83
N ALA A 213 30.60 -8.56 7.53
CA ALA A 213 31.36 -9.68 6.97
C ALA A 213 30.48 -10.82 6.39
N ASP A 214 29.17 -10.82 6.69
CA ASP A 214 28.23 -11.83 6.15
C ASP A 214 27.94 -11.64 4.67
N GLY A 215 28.38 -10.57 4.05
CA GLY A 215 28.35 -10.36 2.61
C GLY A 215 27.53 -9.15 2.15
N PHE A 216 27.29 -9.09 0.85
CA PHE A 216 26.49 -8.07 0.19
C PHE A 216 25.00 -8.41 0.29
N ARG A 217 24.23 -7.53 0.90
CA ARG A 217 22.83 -7.78 1.32
C ARG A 217 21.84 -7.27 0.30
N VAL A 218 21.15 -8.19 -0.38
CA VAL A 218 20.02 -7.90 -1.26
C VAL A 218 18.73 -8.10 -0.47
N VAL A 219 17.97 -7.04 -0.21
CA VAL A 219 16.84 -7.08 0.72
C VAL A 219 15.51 -6.93 -0.01
N TYR A 220 14.60 -7.87 0.25
CA TYR A 220 13.17 -7.71 0.05
C TYR A 220 12.49 -7.58 1.41
N ALA A 221 11.84 -6.47 1.69
CA ALA A 221 11.07 -6.28 2.92
C ALA A 221 9.59 -6.00 2.61
N GLY A 222 8.68 -6.72 3.30
CA GLY A 222 7.25 -6.51 3.20
C GLY A 222 6.41 -7.78 3.07
N ASN A 223 5.15 -7.61 2.61
CA ASN A 223 4.22 -8.73 2.47
C ASN A 223 4.65 -9.67 1.33
N VAL A 224 4.94 -10.93 1.68
CA VAL A 224 5.23 -12.00 0.73
C VAL A 224 3.89 -12.56 0.24
N GLY A 225 3.21 -11.80 -0.60
CA GLY A 225 1.87 -12.08 -1.12
C GLY A 225 1.86 -12.23 -2.64
N GLN A 226 0.68 -12.04 -3.22
CA GLN A 226 0.47 -12.19 -4.66
C GLN A 226 0.86 -10.95 -5.49
N MET A 227 1.06 -9.82 -4.81
CA MET A 227 1.56 -8.57 -5.42
C MET A 227 3.11 -8.53 -5.44
N MET A 228 3.75 -9.67 -5.16
CA MET A 228 5.18 -9.90 -5.28
C MET A 228 5.41 -11.05 -6.27
N ASP A 229 6.26 -10.85 -7.26
CA ASP A 229 6.67 -11.91 -8.19
C ASP A 229 7.71 -12.81 -7.54
N ALA A 230 7.19 -13.86 -6.87
CA ALA A 230 8.04 -14.82 -6.16
C ALA A 230 8.94 -15.63 -7.09
N GLU A 231 8.47 -15.95 -8.31
CA GLU A 231 9.28 -16.73 -9.25
C GLU A 231 10.42 -15.87 -9.81
N MET A 232 10.17 -14.61 -10.15
CA MET A 232 11.21 -13.67 -10.56
C MET A 232 12.29 -13.53 -9.47
N LEU A 233 11.89 -13.41 -8.19
CA LEU A 233 12.84 -13.40 -7.08
C LEU A 233 13.70 -14.67 -7.06
N VAL A 234 13.07 -15.85 -7.11
CA VAL A 234 13.78 -17.15 -7.06
C VAL A 234 14.76 -17.29 -8.22
N GLN A 235 14.35 -16.90 -9.43
CA GLN A 235 15.23 -16.98 -10.61
C GLN A 235 16.39 -15.99 -10.50
N THR A 236 16.17 -14.78 -9.96
CA THR A 236 17.24 -13.81 -9.68
C THR A 236 18.25 -14.36 -8.68
N VAL A 237 17.78 -14.96 -7.58
CA VAL A 237 18.63 -15.63 -6.59
C VAL A 237 19.49 -16.73 -7.22
N LYS A 238 18.86 -17.58 -8.04
CA LYS A 238 19.55 -18.67 -8.72
C LYS A 238 20.67 -18.18 -9.65
N LYS A 239 20.42 -17.10 -10.39
CA LYS A 239 21.41 -16.50 -11.30
C LYS A 239 22.64 -15.94 -10.57
N LEU A 240 22.46 -15.53 -9.32
CA LEU A 240 23.51 -14.96 -8.48
C LEU A 240 24.14 -15.96 -7.49
N GLU A 241 23.79 -17.25 -7.57
CA GLU A 241 24.26 -18.29 -6.65
C GLU A 241 25.78 -18.52 -6.71
N SER A 242 26.42 -18.23 -7.84
CA SER A 242 27.88 -18.34 -7.99
C SER A 242 28.64 -17.27 -7.20
N TYR A 243 28.02 -16.15 -6.88
CA TYR A 243 28.59 -15.07 -6.07
C TYR A 243 28.31 -15.37 -4.58
N LYS A 244 29.25 -16.02 -3.90
CA LYS A 244 29.05 -16.57 -2.54
C LYS A 244 28.85 -15.52 -1.45
N ASP A 245 29.26 -14.31 -1.69
CA ASP A 245 29.10 -13.15 -0.81
C ASP A 245 27.82 -12.32 -1.09
N ILE A 246 27.02 -12.67 -2.11
CA ILE A 246 25.70 -12.07 -2.32
C ILE A 246 24.64 -12.89 -1.58
N VAL A 247 24.02 -12.29 -0.56
CA VAL A 247 23.00 -12.93 0.28
C VAL A 247 21.68 -12.18 0.17
N PHE A 248 20.61 -12.93 -0.11
CA PHE A 248 19.25 -12.40 -0.18
C PHE A 248 18.54 -12.51 1.18
N TYR A 249 17.98 -11.41 1.65
CA TYR A 249 17.15 -11.37 2.85
C TYR A 249 15.70 -11.12 2.47
N VAL A 250 14.84 -12.07 2.81
CA VAL A 250 13.38 -11.96 2.64
C VAL A 250 12.79 -11.71 4.02
N ILE A 251 12.39 -10.46 4.27
CA ILE A 251 11.91 -9.98 5.56
C ILE A 251 10.40 -9.76 5.47
N GLY A 252 9.62 -10.51 6.26
CA GLY A 252 8.18 -10.37 6.31
C GLY A 252 7.41 -11.68 6.25
N GLU A 253 6.10 -11.54 6.16
CA GLU A 253 5.14 -12.64 6.13
C GLU A 253 4.17 -12.46 4.97
N GLY A 254 3.38 -13.49 4.71
CA GLY A 254 2.33 -13.42 3.69
C GLY A 254 1.90 -14.79 3.19
N SER A 255 0.81 -14.80 2.42
CA SER A 255 0.20 -16.03 1.91
C SER A 255 1.10 -16.82 0.94
N GLY A 256 2.09 -16.17 0.35
CA GLY A 256 3.05 -16.77 -0.59
C GLY A 256 4.31 -17.34 0.06
N LEU A 257 4.60 -16.99 1.33
CA LEU A 257 5.88 -17.33 1.97
C LEU A 257 6.17 -18.83 2.00
N LYS A 258 5.17 -19.66 2.32
CA LYS A 258 5.33 -21.11 2.35
C LYS A 258 5.74 -21.66 0.97
N ARG A 259 5.11 -21.16 -0.09
CA ARG A 259 5.42 -21.56 -1.48
C ARG A 259 6.81 -21.08 -1.88
N LEU A 260 7.16 -19.85 -1.54
CA LEU A 260 8.49 -19.29 -1.82
C LEU A 260 9.60 -20.12 -1.15
N LYS A 261 9.47 -20.43 0.15
CA LYS A 261 10.42 -21.30 0.87
C LYS A 261 10.53 -22.69 0.26
N ALA A 262 9.42 -23.30 -0.15
CA ALA A 262 9.41 -24.59 -0.81
C ALA A 262 10.18 -24.54 -2.15
N ARG A 263 9.99 -23.48 -2.94
CA ARG A 263 10.65 -23.29 -4.23
C ARG A 263 12.16 -23.08 -4.09
N VAL A 264 12.59 -22.28 -3.11
CA VAL A 264 14.01 -22.09 -2.76
C VAL A 264 14.66 -23.42 -2.37
N LYS A 265 13.98 -24.21 -1.54
CA LYS A 265 14.46 -25.53 -1.12
C LYS A 265 14.54 -26.52 -2.29
N GLU A 266 13.53 -26.57 -3.14
CA GLU A 266 13.47 -27.42 -4.34
C GLU A 266 14.67 -27.18 -5.27
N LEU A 267 15.08 -25.92 -5.41
CA LEU A 267 16.20 -25.53 -6.25
C LEU A 267 17.56 -25.59 -5.53
N GLY A 268 17.60 -25.96 -4.26
CA GLY A 268 18.82 -26.08 -3.46
C GLY A 268 19.54 -24.75 -3.20
N LEU A 269 18.83 -23.63 -3.26
CA LEU A 269 19.44 -22.29 -3.11
C LEU A 269 19.83 -22.02 -1.67
N ASN A 270 21.09 -21.69 -1.42
CA ASN A 270 21.66 -21.49 -0.09
C ASN A 270 21.97 -20.02 0.24
N ASN A 271 21.84 -19.14 -0.73
CA ASN A 271 22.12 -17.70 -0.59
C ASN A 271 20.86 -16.88 -0.24
N VAL A 272 19.82 -17.50 0.35
CA VAL A 272 18.59 -16.85 0.81
C VAL A 272 18.38 -17.09 2.30
N ARG A 273 18.16 -16.01 3.05
CA ARG A 273 17.75 -16.07 4.45
C ARG A 273 16.35 -15.48 4.61
N PHE A 274 15.51 -16.15 5.39
CA PHE A 274 14.11 -15.75 5.64
C PHE A 274 13.97 -15.25 7.07
N PHE A 275 13.44 -14.04 7.20
CA PHE A 275 13.13 -13.43 8.48
C PHE A 275 11.62 -13.21 8.59
N GLY A 276 11.11 -13.33 9.83
CA GLY A 276 9.71 -13.03 10.11
C GLY A 276 9.39 -11.55 9.99
N ARG A 277 8.14 -11.22 10.29
CA ARG A 277 7.71 -9.84 10.38
C ARG A 277 8.46 -9.12 11.50
N GLN A 278 9.00 -7.96 11.19
CA GLN A 278 9.66 -7.10 12.16
C GLN A 278 8.66 -6.14 12.84
N PRO A 279 8.95 -5.65 14.04
CA PRO A 279 8.14 -4.61 14.68
C PRO A 279 8.04 -3.37 13.78
N MET A 280 6.89 -2.70 13.82
CA MET A 280 6.57 -1.58 12.92
C MET A 280 7.50 -0.38 13.16
N GLU A 281 7.87 -0.15 14.40
CA GLU A 281 8.80 0.89 14.84
C GLU A 281 10.19 0.78 14.19
N TYR A 282 10.59 -0.43 13.79
CA TYR A 282 11.86 -0.72 13.11
C TYR A 282 11.67 -1.06 11.62
N ALA A 283 10.55 -0.65 11.03
CA ALA A 283 10.28 -0.95 9.62
C ALA A 283 11.36 -0.41 8.68
N GLN A 284 11.96 0.74 9.02
CA GLN A 284 13.01 1.38 8.23
C GLN A 284 14.33 0.63 8.29
N ASP A 285 14.65 0.05 9.45
CA ASP A 285 15.86 -0.76 9.64
C ASP A 285 15.98 -1.84 8.58
N ASN A 286 14.84 -2.44 8.19
CA ASN A 286 14.82 -3.47 7.15
C ASN A 286 15.35 -2.98 5.81
N TYR A 287 14.99 -1.74 5.42
CA TYR A 287 15.42 -1.16 4.15
C TYR A 287 16.83 -0.57 4.24
N CYS A 288 17.21 -0.02 5.38
CA CYS A 288 18.57 0.49 5.63
C CYS A 288 19.59 -0.65 5.77
N ALA A 289 19.18 -1.85 6.17
CA ALA A 289 20.05 -3.02 6.22
C ALA A 289 20.58 -3.46 4.85
N ALA A 290 19.99 -2.98 3.77
CA ALA A 290 20.31 -3.36 2.41
C ALA A 290 21.58 -2.68 1.88
N ASP A 291 22.36 -3.38 1.07
CA ASP A 291 23.25 -2.79 0.09
C ASP A 291 22.47 -2.47 -1.20
N VAL A 292 21.44 -3.28 -1.50
CA VAL A 292 20.45 -3.02 -2.52
C VAL A 292 19.07 -3.56 -2.09
N ASN A 293 18.04 -2.73 -2.18
CA ASN A 293 16.66 -3.16 -2.02
C ASN A 293 16.13 -3.73 -3.34
N ILE A 294 15.27 -4.74 -3.27
CA ILE A 294 14.56 -5.26 -4.44
C ILE A 294 13.05 -5.25 -4.24
N ASN A 295 12.32 -4.96 -5.31
CA ASN A 295 10.87 -5.02 -5.30
C ASN A 295 10.34 -5.67 -6.60
N PRO A 296 10.25 -7.01 -6.66
CA PRO A 296 9.72 -7.72 -7.81
C PRO A 296 8.20 -7.59 -7.87
N VAL A 297 7.67 -6.69 -8.70
CA VAL A 297 6.24 -6.46 -8.91
C VAL A 297 5.78 -7.21 -10.15
N PRO A 298 4.69 -8.00 -10.08
CA PRO A 298 4.14 -8.70 -11.24
C PRO A 298 3.57 -7.73 -12.30
N LYS A 299 3.50 -8.20 -13.54
CA LYS A 299 2.93 -7.45 -14.66
C LYS A 299 1.49 -7.01 -14.40
N GLY A 300 1.19 -5.78 -14.74
CA GLY A 300 -0.16 -5.19 -14.68
C GLY A 300 -0.57 -4.68 -13.29
N VAL A 301 0.21 -5.00 -12.25
CA VAL A 301 -0.11 -4.60 -10.87
C VAL A 301 -0.10 -3.07 -10.73
N MET A 302 0.82 -2.37 -11.39
CA MET A 302 0.95 -0.92 -11.31
C MET A 302 -0.32 -0.15 -11.71
N TYR A 303 -1.16 -0.74 -12.56
CA TYR A 303 -2.41 -0.14 -13.00
C TYR A 303 -3.59 -0.37 -12.05
N THR A 304 -3.39 -1.16 -10.99
CA THR A 304 -4.45 -1.57 -10.06
C THR A 304 -4.16 -1.30 -8.60
N CYS A 305 -2.89 -1.20 -8.24
CA CYS A 305 -2.43 -0.77 -6.92
C CYS A 305 -1.02 -0.19 -7.03
N MET A 306 -0.62 0.61 -6.05
CA MET A 306 0.74 1.13 -5.93
C MET A 306 1.46 0.42 -4.79
N PRO A 307 2.68 -0.12 -5.02
CA PRO A 307 3.45 -0.72 -3.93
C PRO A 307 3.78 0.31 -2.85
N SER A 308 3.18 0.17 -1.67
CA SER A 308 3.34 1.10 -0.54
C SER A 308 4.80 1.25 -0.07
N LYS A 309 5.64 0.24 -0.32
CA LYS A 309 7.06 0.27 0.03
C LYS A 309 7.91 1.22 -0.82
N THR A 310 7.39 1.74 -1.94
CA THR A 310 8.12 2.67 -2.81
C THR A 310 8.59 3.90 -2.04
N ALA A 311 7.70 4.53 -1.26
CA ALA A 311 8.05 5.68 -0.44
C ALA A 311 9.14 5.34 0.61
N THR A 312 9.01 4.19 1.28
CA THR A 312 9.98 3.77 2.31
C THR A 312 11.35 3.43 1.70
N CYS A 313 11.38 2.80 0.52
CA CYS A 313 12.64 2.56 -0.20
C CYS A 313 13.31 3.88 -0.64
N LEU A 314 12.55 4.86 -1.12
CA LEU A 314 13.09 6.18 -1.48
C LEU A 314 13.72 6.87 -0.27
N LEU A 315 13.03 6.85 0.88
CA LEU A 315 13.52 7.45 2.12
C LEU A 315 14.77 6.76 2.67
N SER A 316 14.98 5.48 2.41
CA SER A 316 16.18 4.76 2.88
C SER A 316 17.46 5.16 2.16
N GLU A 317 17.35 5.93 1.07
CA GLU A 317 18.48 6.33 0.20
C GLU A 317 19.39 5.17 -0.23
N LYS A 318 18.88 3.94 -0.17
CA LYS A 318 19.61 2.76 -0.65
C LYS A 318 19.28 2.48 -2.12
N PRO A 319 20.23 1.97 -2.88
CA PRO A 319 19.97 1.49 -4.24
C PRO A 319 18.79 0.55 -4.26
N THR A 320 17.94 0.68 -5.27
CA THR A 320 16.74 -0.15 -5.38
C THR A 320 16.57 -0.66 -6.81
N VAL A 321 16.40 -1.97 -6.97
CA VAL A 321 16.02 -2.59 -8.25
C VAL A 321 14.57 -3.02 -8.15
N VAL A 322 13.72 -2.43 -8.98
CA VAL A 322 12.28 -2.71 -8.99
C VAL A 322 11.84 -3.24 -10.34
N SER A 323 11.01 -4.29 -10.35
CA SER A 323 10.30 -4.64 -11.58
C SER A 323 8.93 -3.99 -11.60
N MET A 324 8.57 -3.38 -12.73
CA MET A 324 7.24 -2.85 -12.96
C MET A 324 7.01 -2.61 -14.46
N ASP A 325 5.75 -2.46 -14.84
CA ASP A 325 5.38 -2.23 -16.23
C ASP A 325 6.09 -0.97 -16.76
N PRO A 326 6.92 -1.06 -17.82
CA PRO A 326 7.77 0.06 -18.29
C PRO A 326 6.97 1.28 -18.75
N ASP A 327 5.73 1.05 -19.22
CA ASP A 327 4.83 2.10 -19.70
C ASP A 327 4.12 2.85 -18.56
N SER A 328 4.19 2.33 -17.31
CA SER A 328 3.58 2.97 -16.16
C SER A 328 4.22 4.32 -15.88
N ASP A 329 3.44 5.26 -15.36
CA ASP A 329 3.92 6.57 -14.94
C ASP A 329 4.98 6.43 -13.84
N MET A 330 4.71 5.54 -12.88
CA MET A 330 5.64 5.28 -11.78
C MET A 330 6.99 4.74 -12.26
N ALA A 331 7.01 3.81 -13.23
CA ALA A 331 8.25 3.31 -13.81
C ALA A 331 9.09 4.43 -14.44
N LYS A 332 8.44 5.30 -15.23
CA LYS A 332 9.10 6.45 -15.88
C LYS A 332 9.68 7.42 -14.84
N ARG A 333 8.93 7.69 -13.79
CA ARG A 333 9.37 8.57 -12.69
C ARG A 333 10.55 7.98 -11.92
N LEU A 334 10.46 6.72 -11.50
CA LEU A 334 11.54 6.05 -10.77
C LEU A 334 12.81 5.89 -11.59
N SER A 335 12.69 5.75 -12.92
CA SER A 335 13.85 5.72 -13.82
C SER A 335 14.62 7.04 -13.88
N THR A 336 14.09 8.13 -13.34
CA THR A 336 14.81 9.41 -13.22
C THR A 336 15.57 9.54 -11.90
N VAL A 337 15.45 8.57 -10.99
CA VAL A 337 16.17 8.56 -9.71
C VAL A 337 17.43 7.74 -9.87
N ASP A 338 18.60 8.37 -9.70
CA ASP A 338 19.92 7.77 -10.01
C ASP A 338 20.22 6.44 -9.31
N GLN A 339 19.64 6.21 -8.15
CA GLN A 339 19.84 4.98 -7.37
C GLN A 339 18.81 3.89 -7.68
N TRP A 340 17.87 4.17 -8.60
CA TRP A 340 16.81 3.24 -8.93
C TRP A 340 17.02 2.65 -10.33
N SER A 341 16.94 1.33 -10.39
CA SER A 341 16.89 0.60 -11.66
C SER A 341 15.51 -0.02 -11.82
N VAL A 342 14.85 0.31 -12.92
CA VAL A 342 13.53 -0.25 -13.28
C VAL A 342 13.73 -1.29 -14.36
N VAL A 343 13.24 -2.52 -14.11
CA VAL A 343 13.29 -3.64 -15.06
C VAL A 343 11.88 -4.12 -15.38
N ALA A 344 11.73 -4.86 -16.48
CA ALA A 344 10.42 -5.40 -16.86
C ALA A 344 9.96 -6.50 -15.88
N PRO A 345 8.65 -6.67 -15.63
CA PRO A 345 8.13 -7.75 -14.82
C PRO A 345 8.50 -9.12 -15.39
N GLY A 346 8.97 -10.02 -14.52
CA GLY A 346 9.42 -11.36 -14.91
C GLY A 346 10.84 -11.44 -15.48
N ASP A 347 11.49 -10.30 -15.76
CA ASP A 347 12.85 -10.26 -16.29
C ASP A 347 13.89 -10.38 -15.16
N SER A 348 14.10 -11.63 -14.73
CA SER A 348 15.10 -11.96 -13.70
C SER A 348 16.55 -11.77 -14.17
N ASP A 349 16.82 -11.77 -15.48
CA ASP A 349 18.16 -11.52 -16.03
C ASP A 349 18.54 -10.05 -15.83
N SER A 350 17.67 -9.14 -16.24
CA SER A 350 17.88 -7.71 -16.01
C SER A 350 17.98 -7.38 -14.53
N MET A 351 17.14 -7.98 -13.67
CA MET A 351 17.22 -7.75 -12.23
C MET A 351 18.56 -8.22 -11.66
N ALA A 352 19.03 -9.42 -12.03
CA ALA A 352 20.32 -9.93 -11.59
C ALA A 352 21.49 -9.05 -12.08
N ASN A 353 21.44 -8.60 -13.34
CA ASN A 353 22.46 -7.73 -13.91
C ASN A 353 22.54 -6.36 -13.20
N GLU A 354 21.41 -5.74 -12.87
CA GLU A 354 21.39 -4.48 -12.13
C GLU A 354 21.94 -4.65 -10.70
N ILE A 355 21.61 -5.75 -10.01
CA ILE A 355 22.20 -6.08 -8.71
C ILE A 355 23.72 -6.24 -8.84
N LEU A 356 24.21 -6.95 -9.87
CA LEU A 356 25.65 -7.11 -10.11
C LEU A 356 26.37 -5.80 -10.42
N LYS A 357 25.74 -4.86 -11.10
CA LYS A 357 26.32 -3.53 -11.33
C LYS A 357 26.53 -2.81 -10.01
N ILE A 358 25.54 -2.84 -9.13
CA ILE A 358 25.61 -2.21 -7.80
C ILE A 358 26.67 -2.90 -6.94
N TYR A 359 26.71 -4.24 -6.98
CA TYR A 359 27.70 -5.05 -6.27
C TYR A 359 29.15 -4.72 -6.68
N LYS A 360 29.41 -4.59 -7.98
CA LYS A 360 30.77 -4.32 -8.52
C LYS A 360 31.22 -2.88 -8.38
N ASN A 361 30.30 -1.92 -8.53
CA ASN A 361 30.64 -0.50 -8.63
C ASN A 361 30.40 0.27 -7.33
N GLY A 362 29.82 -0.37 -6.32
CA GLY A 362 29.32 0.29 -5.11
C GLY A 362 28.07 1.13 -5.40
N SER A 363 27.45 1.62 -4.34
CA SER A 363 26.29 2.50 -4.44
C SER A 363 26.73 3.97 -4.50
N ARG A 364 26.21 4.73 -5.46
CA ARG A 364 26.27 6.19 -5.42
C ARG A 364 25.04 6.69 -4.68
N ARG A 365 25.22 7.51 -3.64
CA ARG A 365 24.10 8.26 -3.05
C ARG A 365 23.76 9.41 -3.98
N SER A 366 22.47 9.59 -4.23
CA SER A 366 21.96 10.67 -5.06
C SER A 366 20.96 11.50 -4.28
N ASN A 367 21.03 12.83 -4.46
CA ASN A 367 20.06 13.76 -3.87
C ASN A 367 18.84 14.01 -4.77
N ASN A 368 18.75 13.38 -5.95
CA ASN A 368 17.65 13.67 -6.87
C ASN A 368 16.32 12.98 -6.50
N ALA A 369 16.33 12.06 -5.53
CA ALA A 369 15.12 11.52 -4.93
C ALA A 369 14.33 12.58 -4.13
N ALA A 370 14.96 13.65 -3.65
CA ALA A 370 14.33 14.67 -2.81
C ALA A 370 13.08 15.26 -3.44
N LYS A 371 13.12 15.58 -4.74
CA LYS A 371 11.95 16.10 -5.46
C LYS A 371 10.74 15.12 -5.45
N PHE A 372 11.03 13.84 -5.45
CA PHE A 372 10.00 12.80 -5.37
C PHE A 372 9.45 12.67 -3.95
N LEU A 373 10.31 12.91 -2.95
CA LEU A 373 9.93 12.86 -1.54
C LEU A 373 9.00 14.00 -1.15
N ASP A 374 9.13 15.18 -1.77
CA ASP A 374 8.21 16.31 -1.56
C ASP A 374 6.77 15.94 -1.91
N GLU A 375 6.57 15.14 -2.97
CA GLU A 375 5.24 14.65 -3.37
C GLU A 375 4.69 13.54 -2.44
N LEU A 376 5.55 12.94 -1.62
CA LEU A 376 5.21 11.90 -0.65
C LEU A 376 5.13 12.45 0.78
N GLY A 377 5.13 13.77 0.95
CA GLY A 377 5.06 14.44 2.23
C GLY A 377 3.74 14.15 2.98
N PRO A 378 3.76 13.53 4.18
CA PRO A 378 2.55 13.12 4.86
C PRO A 378 1.69 14.29 5.33
N VAL A 379 2.29 15.36 5.79
CA VAL A 379 1.56 16.56 6.25
C VAL A 379 0.88 17.25 5.07
N GLU A 380 1.65 17.51 4.02
CA GLU A 380 1.13 18.26 2.86
C GLU A 380 0.06 17.47 2.12
N ASN A 381 0.26 16.17 1.93
CA ASN A 381 -0.73 15.31 1.29
C ASN A 381 -2.00 15.18 2.14
N ALA A 382 -1.90 15.06 3.46
CA ALA A 382 -3.07 15.04 4.33
C ALA A 382 -3.84 16.38 4.30
N LYS A 383 -3.16 17.52 4.22
CA LYS A 383 -3.80 18.83 4.04
C LYS A 383 -4.54 18.95 2.71
N ILE A 384 -4.00 18.36 1.62
CA ILE A 384 -4.71 18.32 0.34
C ILE A 384 -6.03 17.55 0.46
N TYR A 385 -6.04 16.43 1.18
CA TYR A 385 -7.29 15.70 1.46
C TYR A 385 -8.30 16.55 2.25
N VAL A 386 -7.84 17.28 3.27
CA VAL A 386 -8.70 18.18 4.05
C VAL A 386 -9.32 19.25 3.15
N LYS A 387 -8.52 19.88 2.29
CA LYS A 387 -9.00 20.87 1.32
C LYS A 387 -10.06 20.30 0.37
N ILE A 388 -9.85 19.10 -0.16
CA ILE A 388 -10.83 18.42 -1.03
C ILE A 388 -12.15 18.18 -0.28
N LEU A 389 -12.10 17.80 0.99
CA LEU A 389 -13.29 17.63 1.83
C LEU A 389 -14.06 18.95 2.01
N GLU A 390 -13.35 20.05 2.30
CA GLU A 390 -13.93 21.37 2.43
C GLU A 390 -14.57 21.87 1.14
N GLU A 391 -13.89 21.69 0.00
CA GLU A 391 -14.40 22.05 -1.31
C GLU A 391 -15.68 21.29 -1.67
N ALA A 392 -15.74 19.99 -1.34
CA ALA A 392 -16.91 19.16 -1.60
C ALA A 392 -18.16 19.60 -0.83
N VAL A 393 -17.99 20.19 0.36
CA VAL A 393 -19.10 20.75 1.14
C VAL A 393 -19.53 22.11 0.58
N ARG A 394 -18.58 22.96 0.15
CA ARG A 394 -18.89 24.31 -0.39
C ARG A 394 -19.52 24.27 -1.79
N GLY A 395 -19.28 23.19 -2.56
CA GLY A 395 -19.77 23.04 -3.92
C GLY A 395 -21.15 22.39 -4.03
N ASN A 396 -21.75 22.03 -2.90
CA ASN A 396 -23.12 21.59 -2.75
C ASN A 396 -23.98 22.75 -2.20
#